data_19095e29b7d01f030f4222678283b84e
#
_entry.id   19095e29b7d01f030f4222678283b84e
#
_cell.length_a   1.000
_cell.length_b   1.000
_cell.length_c   1.000
_cell.angle_alpha   90.00
_cell.angle_beta   90.00
_cell.angle_gamma   90.00
#
_symmetry.space_group_name_H-M   'P 1'
#
loop_
_entity.id
_entity.type
_entity.pdbx_description
1 polymer ?
#
loop_
_entity_poly.entity_id
_entity_poly.type
_entity_poly.pdbx_seq_one_letter_code
_entity_poly.pdbx_strand_id
1 'polypeptide(L)'
;MSCPSDPPFFITASSTKPICLSNFNALAGYYVTFSICCRNYNVTNVINSGNTGITFTMEFPRLNVGAPTRYNSSPEFKKAPLSFFCVGKPYTLDWNIVDPDGDSMVYYVAQSYSDGTTKPLPLIDYAPGYNLYYNNIDGVPDLSMNIKTGIINFIPTQVGRYLV
;
A
#
# COMPACT_ATOMS: atom_id res chain seq x y z
N MET A 1 -3.66 18.65 22.65
CA MET A 1 -3.28 17.24 22.88
C MET A 1 -1.78 17.12 22.70
N SER A 2 -1.08 16.54 23.67
CA SER A 2 0.35 16.24 23.53
C SER A 2 0.52 15.02 22.62
N CYS A 3 1.55 15.04 21.78
CA CYS A 3 1.96 13.85 21.05
C CYS A 3 2.35 12.74 22.01
N PRO A 4 2.04 11.47 21.72
CA PRO A 4 2.55 10.34 22.47
C PRO A 4 4.08 10.37 22.49
N SER A 5 4.67 10.19 23.67
CA SER A 5 6.13 10.12 23.81
C SER A 5 6.71 8.81 23.27
N ASP A 6 5.90 7.77 23.26
CA ASP A 6 6.32 6.44 22.81
C ASP A 6 5.58 6.03 21.53
N PRO A 7 6.30 5.53 20.51
CA PRO A 7 5.65 4.98 19.34
C PRO A 7 4.86 3.73 19.71
N PRO A 8 3.74 3.47 19.04
CA PRO A 8 2.98 2.26 19.27
C PRO A 8 3.81 1.01 18.96
N PHE A 9 3.53 -0.04 19.69
CA PHE A 9 4.14 -1.32 19.49
C PHE A 9 3.53 -2.02 18.26
N PHE A 10 4.37 -2.48 17.32
CA PHE A 10 3.95 -3.27 16.17
C PHE A 10 4.44 -4.70 16.29
N ILE A 11 3.56 -5.64 15.99
CA ILE A 11 3.92 -7.04 15.81
C ILE A 11 3.95 -7.30 14.30
N THR A 12 5.11 -7.71 13.80
CA THR A 12 5.27 -8.16 12.42
C THR A 12 5.21 -9.67 12.38
N ALA A 13 4.31 -10.22 11.56
CA ALA A 13 4.27 -11.64 11.26
C ALA A 13 4.63 -11.84 9.78
N SER A 14 5.48 -12.81 9.48
CA SER A 14 5.81 -13.21 8.12
C SER A 14 5.48 -14.70 7.91
N SER A 15 5.00 -15.02 6.71
CA SER A 15 4.74 -16.38 6.27
C SER A 15 5.24 -16.54 4.84
N THR A 16 5.95 -17.62 4.56
CA THR A 16 6.43 -17.94 3.23
C THR A 16 5.88 -19.27 2.78
N LYS A 17 5.39 -19.32 1.53
CA LYS A 17 4.95 -20.54 0.88
C LYS A 17 5.59 -20.61 -0.51
N PRO A 18 6.48 -21.55 -0.78
CA PRO A 18 7.04 -21.72 -2.11
C PRO A 18 5.94 -22.19 -3.08
N ILE A 19 5.88 -21.59 -4.24
CA ILE A 19 4.97 -21.97 -5.33
C ILE A 19 5.84 -22.40 -6.50
N CYS A 20 5.62 -23.63 -6.98
CA CYS A 20 6.30 -24.12 -8.17
C CYS A 20 5.61 -23.55 -9.42
N LEU A 21 6.31 -22.73 -10.19
CA LEU A 21 5.78 -22.02 -11.36
C LEU A 21 5.95 -22.79 -12.69
N SER A 22 6.44 -24.03 -12.66
CA SER A 22 6.70 -24.83 -13.86
C SER A 22 5.49 -25.05 -14.78
N ASN A 23 4.28 -24.99 -14.22
CA ASN A 23 3.03 -25.20 -14.96
C ASN A 23 2.31 -23.87 -15.30
N PHE A 24 2.94 -22.75 -15.05
CA PHE A 24 2.34 -21.43 -15.25
C PHE A 24 2.78 -20.85 -16.61
N ASN A 25 1.93 -20.99 -17.62
CA ASN A 25 2.23 -20.60 -19.00
C ASN A 25 1.23 -19.59 -19.61
N ALA A 26 0.40 -18.95 -18.78
CA ALA A 26 -0.60 -17.99 -19.24
C ALA A 26 0.06 -16.78 -19.94
N LEU A 27 -0.37 -16.48 -21.16
CA LEU A 27 0.19 -15.38 -21.96
C LEU A 27 -0.01 -14.00 -21.33
N ALA A 28 -1.11 -13.82 -20.61
CA ALA A 28 -1.46 -12.56 -19.95
C ALA A 28 -0.68 -12.32 -18.62
N GLY A 29 0.16 -13.27 -18.22
CA GLY A 29 0.82 -13.21 -16.90
C GLY A 29 -0.07 -13.71 -15.78
N TYR A 30 0.30 -13.37 -14.56
CA TYR A 30 -0.34 -13.86 -13.33
C TYR A 30 -0.50 -12.72 -12.32
N TYR A 31 -1.36 -12.95 -11.35
CA TYR A 31 -1.45 -12.10 -10.17
C TYR A 31 -1.60 -12.95 -8.89
N VAL A 32 -1.08 -12.42 -7.82
CA VAL A 32 -1.26 -12.95 -6.47
C VAL A 32 -2.01 -11.93 -5.66
N THR A 33 -3.05 -12.36 -4.96
CA THR A 33 -3.82 -11.51 -4.06
C THR A 33 -3.76 -12.04 -2.64
N PHE A 34 -3.67 -11.11 -1.69
CA PHE A 34 -3.90 -11.37 -0.28
C PHE A 34 -5.05 -10.48 0.17
N SER A 35 -6.15 -11.08 0.57
CA SER A 35 -7.36 -10.37 0.98
C SER A 35 -7.72 -10.75 2.41
N ILE A 36 -8.03 -9.75 3.21
CA ILE A 36 -8.44 -9.91 4.61
C ILE A 36 -9.59 -8.96 4.93
N CYS A 37 -10.60 -9.44 5.61
CA CYS A 37 -11.56 -8.60 6.32
C CYS A 37 -11.00 -8.34 7.74
N CYS A 38 -11.14 -7.23 8.34
CA CYS A 38 -11.73 -5.99 7.89
C CYS A 38 -10.76 -4.87 8.30
N ARG A 39 -10.96 -3.64 7.82
CA ARG A 39 -10.15 -2.49 8.26
C ARG A 39 -10.48 -2.11 9.69
N ASN A 40 -9.65 -1.27 10.29
CA ASN A 40 -9.95 -0.67 11.58
C ASN A 40 -11.27 0.10 11.53
N TYR A 41 -12.03 0.03 12.61
CA TYR A 41 -13.21 0.88 12.77
C TYR A 41 -12.84 2.35 12.79
N ASN A 42 -13.78 3.19 12.31
CA ASN A 42 -13.65 4.64 12.36
C ASN A 42 -12.44 5.18 11.56
N VAL A 43 -12.15 4.62 10.41
CA VAL A 43 -11.27 5.25 9.42
C VAL A 43 -12.06 6.37 8.76
N THR A 44 -11.63 7.60 8.98
CA THR A 44 -12.41 8.82 8.69
C THR A 44 -12.73 9.01 7.22
N ASN A 45 -11.79 8.64 6.33
CA ASN A 45 -11.92 8.82 4.89
C ASN A 45 -12.45 7.60 4.13
N VAL A 46 -12.97 6.57 4.83
CA VAL A 46 -13.52 5.35 4.22
C VAL A 46 -14.92 5.08 4.75
N ILE A 47 -15.88 4.87 3.85
CA ILE A 47 -17.26 4.48 4.23
C ILE A 47 -17.24 3.08 4.82
N ASN A 48 -17.93 2.90 5.95
CA ASN A 48 -18.09 1.59 6.62
C ASN A 48 -16.77 0.84 6.82
N SER A 49 -15.72 1.55 7.19
CA SER A 49 -14.36 0.99 7.28
C SER A 49 -14.27 -0.33 8.05
N GLY A 50 -15.03 -0.47 9.14
CA GLY A 50 -15.07 -1.70 9.94
C GLY A 50 -15.68 -2.92 9.24
N ASN A 51 -16.35 -2.73 8.10
CA ASN A 51 -16.90 -3.79 7.25
C ASN A 51 -16.26 -3.81 5.86
N THR A 52 -15.23 -2.99 5.65
CA THR A 52 -14.50 -2.90 4.38
C THR A 52 -13.18 -3.64 4.50
N GLY A 53 -12.96 -4.62 3.64
CA GLY A 53 -11.74 -5.41 3.64
C GLY A 53 -10.53 -4.67 3.05
N ILE A 54 -9.41 -5.38 3.04
CA ILE A 54 -8.15 -4.94 2.44
C ILE A 54 -7.68 -6.02 1.49
N THR A 55 -7.35 -5.66 0.26
CA THR A 55 -6.69 -6.57 -0.68
C THR A 55 -5.38 -5.96 -1.16
N PHE A 56 -4.34 -6.73 -1.05
CA PHE A 56 -3.05 -6.48 -1.70
C PHE A 56 -2.94 -7.37 -2.92
N THR A 57 -2.43 -6.82 -4.01
CA THR A 57 -2.22 -7.57 -5.25
C THR A 57 -0.83 -7.29 -5.80
N MET A 58 -0.23 -8.33 -6.33
CA MET A 58 1.02 -8.27 -7.08
C MET A 58 0.79 -8.93 -8.43
N GLU A 59 1.19 -8.26 -9.50
CA GLU A 59 1.13 -8.79 -10.86
C GLU A 59 2.52 -9.09 -11.35
N PHE A 60 2.68 -10.19 -12.08
CA PHE A 60 3.93 -10.53 -12.71
C PHE A 60 3.69 -11.09 -14.12
N PRO A 61 4.62 -10.82 -15.04
CA PRO A 61 4.49 -11.26 -16.42
C PRO A 61 4.59 -12.79 -16.54
N ARG A 62 4.25 -13.29 -17.72
CA ARG A 62 4.48 -14.68 -18.08
C ARG A 62 5.95 -15.06 -17.84
N LEU A 63 6.16 -16.19 -17.21
CA LEU A 63 7.49 -16.80 -17.13
C LEU A 63 7.86 -17.38 -18.49
N ASN A 64 8.90 -16.84 -19.12
CA ASN A 64 9.41 -17.38 -20.37
C ASN A 64 10.14 -18.70 -20.11
N VAL A 65 9.47 -19.80 -20.40
CA VAL A 65 10.09 -21.11 -20.41
C VAL A 65 11.02 -21.17 -21.63
N GLY A 66 12.33 -21.24 -21.43
CA GLY A 66 13.32 -21.40 -22.52
C GLY A 66 14.14 -20.18 -22.90
N ALA A 67 13.88 -18.99 -22.35
CA ALA A 67 14.85 -17.88 -22.39
C ALA A 67 15.81 -17.98 -21.20
N PRO A 68 17.05 -17.41 -21.30
CA PRO A 68 17.86 -17.24 -20.10
C PRO A 68 17.04 -16.48 -19.09
N THR A 69 16.65 -17.18 -18.03
CA THR A 69 15.70 -16.68 -17.02
C THR A 69 16.35 -15.51 -16.32
N ARG A 70 15.93 -14.29 -16.67
CA ARG A 70 16.09 -13.17 -15.79
C ARG A 70 15.09 -13.38 -14.65
N TYR A 71 15.60 -13.84 -13.54
CA TYR A 71 14.81 -13.84 -12.31
C TYR A 71 14.62 -12.40 -11.91
N ASN A 72 13.37 -12.00 -11.72
CA ASN A 72 13.02 -10.69 -11.20
C ASN A 72 12.46 -10.87 -9.81
N SER A 73 13.10 -10.25 -8.84
CA SER A 73 12.65 -10.24 -7.45
C SER A 73 11.67 -9.09 -7.23
N SER A 74 10.79 -9.24 -6.27
CA SER A 74 9.91 -8.13 -5.88
C SER A 74 10.68 -7.10 -5.05
N PRO A 75 10.34 -5.80 -5.18
CA PRO A 75 10.89 -4.77 -4.30
C PRO A 75 10.64 -5.07 -2.82
N GLU A 76 11.58 -4.73 -1.99
CA GLU A 76 11.54 -4.96 -0.55
C GLU A 76 11.40 -3.65 0.23
N PHE A 77 10.45 -3.61 1.16
CA PHE A 77 10.32 -2.53 2.13
C PHE A 77 11.33 -2.73 3.26
N LYS A 78 12.27 -1.82 3.42
CA LYS A 78 13.32 -1.91 4.45
C LYS A 78 12.95 -1.22 5.75
N LYS A 79 11.91 -0.38 5.73
CA LYS A 79 11.41 0.31 6.92
C LYS A 79 9.91 0.07 7.08
N ALA A 80 9.48 -0.15 8.33
CA ALA A 80 8.07 -0.06 8.67
C ALA A 80 7.67 1.43 8.72
N PRO A 81 6.51 1.82 8.15
CA PRO A 81 6.06 3.20 8.22
C PRO A 81 5.67 3.58 9.64
N LEU A 82 5.86 4.84 9.98
CA LEU A 82 5.22 5.43 11.14
C LEU A 82 3.71 5.48 10.91
N SER A 83 2.94 5.15 11.92
CA SER A 83 1.47 5.15 11.83
C SER A 83 0.81 6.23 12.69
N PHE A 84 1.59 7.06 13.38
CA PHE A 84 1.10 8.09 14.28
C PHE A 84 1.79 9.41 14.03
N PHE A 85 0.98 10.43 13.83
CA PHE A 85 1.44 11.76 13.44
C PHE A 85 0.73 12.80 14.28
N CYS A 86 1.46 13.84 14.67
CA CYS A 86 0.89 14.98 15.40
C CYS A 86 0.35 15.99 14.40
N VAL A 87 -0.85 16.49 14.67
CA VAL A 87 -1.46 17.56 13.89
C VAL A 87 -0.56 18.80 13.86
N GLY A 88 -0.44 19.42 12.68
CA GLY A 88 0.33 20.64 12.46
C GLY A 88 1.85 20.46 12.41
N LYS A 89 2.35 19.23 12.35
CA LYS A 89 3.78 18.96 12.18
C LYS A 89 4.05 18.39 10.79
N PRO A 90 5.11 18.82 10.11
CA PRO A 90 5.53 18.24 8.84
C PRO A 90 6.16 16.86 9.05
N TYR A 91 5.82 15.92 8.15
CA TYR A 91 6.37 14.57 8.13
C TYR A 91 6.87 14.20 6.75
N THR A 92 7.90 13.39 6.76
CA THR A 92 8.44 12.73 5.58
C THR A 92 8.39 11.22 5.80
N LEU A 93 7.63 10.51 4.99
CA LEU A 93 7.60 9.05 4.98
C LEU A 93 8.52 8.53 3.89
N ASP A 94 9.49 7.79 4.31
CA ASP A 94 10.43 7.07 3.44
C ASP A 94 10.38 5.58 3.82
N TRP A 95 9.79 4.78 2.94
CA TRP A 95 9.67 3.32 3.11
C TRP A 95 10.99 2.61 2.86
N ASN A 96 11.97 3.32 2.30
CA ASN A 96 13.26 2.78 1.89
C ASN A 96 13.08 1.47 1.10
N ILE A 97 12.34 1.56 -0.01
CA ILE A 97 12.08 0.41 -0.87
C ILE A 97 13.31 0.18 -1.74
N VAL A 98 13.76 -1.06 -1.80
CA VAL A 98 14.93 -1.47 -2.57
C VAL A 98 14.55 -2.63 -3.46
N ASP A 99 14.90 -2.54 -4.74
CA ASP A 99 14.82 -3.66 -5.66
C ASP A 99 16.12 -4.48 -5.60
N PRO A 100 16.06 -5.79 -5.27
CA PRO A 100 17.25 -6.63 -5.15
C PRO A 100 18.03 -6.82 -6.44
N ASP A 101 17.36 -6.71 -7.59
CA ASP A 101 17.96 -6.89 -8.93
C ASP A 101 18.47 -5.56 -9.51
N GLY A 102 18.23 -4.45 -8.81
CA GLY A 102 18.63 -3.10 -9.22
C GLY A 102 17.74 -2.50 -10.30
N ASP A 103 16.52 -2.97 -10.43
CA ASP A 103 15.57 -2.45 -11.41
C ASP A 103 15.06 -1.06 -11.02
N SER A 104 14.72 -0.27 -12.03
CA SER A 104 14.17 1.06 -11.83
C SER A 104 12.72 0.98 -11.35
N MET A 105 12.42 1.71 -10.27
CA MET A 105 11.09 1.75 -9.67
C MET A 105 10.39 3.07 -9.97
N VAL A 106 9.07 3.01 -10.15
CA VAL A 106 8.18 4.16 -10.27
C VAL A 106 7.06 4.01 -9.26
N TYR A 107 6.73 5.10 -8.59
CA TYR A 107 5.73 5.12 -7.53
C TYR A 107 4.52 5.96 -7.95
N TYR A 108 3.34 5.53 -7.57
CA TYR A 108 2.11 6.30 -7.76
C TYR A 108 1.12 5.99 -6.65
N VAL A 109 0.23 6.94 -6.38
CA VAL A 109 -0.88 6.75 -5.46
C VAL A 109 -2.01 6.06 -6.21
N ALA A 110 -2.56 5.00 -5.64
CA ALA A 110 -3.65 4.24 -6.22
C ALA A 110 -4.79 4.08 -5.21
N GLN A 111 -6.03 3.99 -5.73
CA GLN A 111 -7.17 3.68 -4.89
C GLN A 111 -7.02 2.29 -4.27
N SER A 112 -7.22 2.21 -2.96
CA SER A 112 -7.13 0.93 -2.26
C SER A 112 -8.24 -0.02 -2.68
N TYR A 113 -7.92 -1.30 -2.69
CA TYR A 113 -8.90 -2.35 -2.90
C TYR A 113 -9.61 -2.70 -1.59
N SER A 114 -10.91 -3.01 -1.71
CA SER A 114 -11.70 -3.69 -0.70
C SER A 114 -11.38 -5.19 -0.68
N ASP A 115 -12.18 -6.00 0.00
CA ASP A 115 -12.02 -7.46 0.01
C ASP A 115 -12.42 -8.07 -1.34
N GLY A 116 -11.58 -8.95 -1.84
CA GLY A 116 -11.79 -9.64 -3.11
C GLY A 116 -10.52 -10.32 -3.59
N THR A 117 -10.67 -11.43 -4.30
CA THR A 117 -9.55 -12.21 -4.84
C THR A 117 -9.58 -12.39 -6.34
N THR A 118 -10.69 -12.00 -6.98
CA THR A 118 -10.91 -12.15 -8.42
C THR A 118 -11.02 -10.80 -9.09
N LYS A 119 -10.30 -10.60 -10.17
CA LYS A 119 -10.35 -9.37 -10.96
C LYS A 119 -11.69 -9.24 -11.74
N PRO A 120 -12.24 -8.03 -11.89
CA PRO A 120 -11.71 -6.78 -11.35
C PRO A 120 -11.87 -6.71 -9.83
N LEU A 121 -10.78 -6.30 -9.12
CA LEU A 121 -10.81 -6.17 -7.68
C LEU A 121 -11.71 -4.99 -7.28
N PRO A 122 -12.59 -5.15 -6.29
CA PRO A 122 -13.45 -4.06 -5.85
C PRO A 122 -12.63 -2.97 -5.17
N LEU A 123 -12.96 -1.72 -5.46
CA LEU A 123 -12.35 -0.55 -4.84
C LEU A 123 -13.09 -0.19 -3.55
N ILE A 124 -12.42 0.51 -2.66
CA ILE A 124 -13.06 1.10 -1.49
C ILE A 124 -13.95 2.29 -1.89
N ASP A 125 -14.94 2.59 -1.07
CA ASP A 125 -15.70 3.82 -1.16
C ASP A 125 -15.16 4.85 -0.20
N TYR A 126 -14.73 6.01 -0.72
CA TYR A 126 -14.30 7.13 0.10
C TYR A 126 -15.50 7.84 0.73
N ALA A 127 -15.32 8.31 1.95
CA ALA A 127 -16.29 9.18 2.62
C ALA A 127 -16.44 10.52 1.87
N PRO A 128 -17.61 11.18 1.96
CA PRO A 128 -17.82 12.48 1.31
C PRO A 128 -16.70 13.48 1.62
N GLY A 129 -16.19 14.14 0.58
CA GLY A 129 -15.09 15.09 0.69
C GLY A 129 -13.69 14.48 0.55
N TYR A 130 -13.59 13.15 0.47
CA TYR A 130 -12.32 12.44 0.26
C TYR A 130 -12.29 11.73 -1.09
N ASN A 131 -11.15 11.71 -1.71
CA ASN A 131 -10.91 10.91 -2.91
C ASN A 131 -9.40 10.84 -3.22
N LEU A 132 -9.03 9.94 -4.12
CA LEU A 132 -7.65 9.73 -4.52
C LEU A 132 -6.99 10.97 -5.14
N TYR A 133 -7.74 11.74 -5.94
CA TYR A 133 -7.18 12.80 -6.78
C TYR A 133 -6.81 14.08 -6.01
N TYR A 134 -7.44 14.31 -4.87
CA TYR A 134 -7.19 15.50 -4.06
C TYR A 134 -6.17 15.25 -2.96
N ASN A 135 -5.55 14.06 -2.93
CA ASN A 135 -4.54 13.68 -1.93
C ASN A 135 -4.98 13.98 -0.48
N ASN A 136 -6.29 13.91 -0.25
CA ASN A 136 -6.88 14.26 1.02
C ASN A 136 -6.74 13.08 1.99
N ILE A 137 -5.63 13.02 2.69
CA ILE A 137 -5.55 12.11 3.85
C ILE A 137 -6.50 12.62 4.93
N ASP A 138 -6.52 13.91 5.17
CA ASP A 138 -7.29 14.54 6.23
C ASP A 138 -8.11 15.76 5.78
N GLY A 139 -8.36 15.88 4.47
CA GLY A 139 -9.06 17.03 3.90
C GLY A 139 -8.15 18.14 3.40
N VAL A 140 -6.83 17.95 3.40
CA VAL A 140 -5.85 18.96 2.99
C VAL A 140 -5.04 18.51 1.78
N PRO A 141 -4.84 19.40 0.78
CA PRO A 141 -4.14 19.07 -0.46
C PRO A 141 -2.61 18.97 -0.34
N ASP A 142 -2.06 18.82 0.85
CA ASP A 142 -0.62 18.93 1.09
C ASP A 142 0.17 17.62 1.06
N LEU A 143 -0.45 16.50 0.66
CA LEU A 143 0.28 15.28 0.44
C LEU A 143 0.99 15.36 -0.92
N SER A 144 2.30 15.32 -0.89
CA SER A 144 3.12 15.21 -2.11
C SER A 144 3.94 13.93 -2.08
N MET A 145 3.99 13.24 -3.23
CA MET A 145 4.82 12.06 -3.40
C MET A 145 5.81 12.24 -4.54
N ASN A 146 7.06 11.90 -4.29
CA ASN A 146 8.06 11.85 -5.34
C ASN A 146 7.97 10.52 -6.11
N ILE A 147 7.61 10.58 -7.38
CA ILE A 147 7.38 9.40 -8.22
C ILE A 147 8.63 8.54 -8.48
N LYS A 148 9.83 9.07 -8.22
CA LYS A 148 11.09 8.33 -8.42
C LYS A 148 11.61 7.70 -7.13
N THR A 149 11.30 8.29 -5.98
CA THR A 149 11.81 7.83 -4.69
C THR A 149 10.74 7.21 -3.79
N GLY A 150 9.46 7.43 -4.09
CA GLY A 150 8.35 7.01 -3.24
C GLY A 150 8.22 7.81 -1.94
N ILE A 151 9.06 8.82 -1.73
CA ILE A 151 9.02 9.65 -0.53
C ILE A 151 7.74 10.49 -0.52
N ILE A 152 7.00 10.42 0.58
CA ILE A 152 5.75 11.15 0.79
C ILE A 152 5.99 12.23 1.85
N ASN A 153 5.60 13.47 1.54
CA ASN A 153 5.61 14.59 2.48
C ASN A 153 4.19 15.05 2.74
N PHE A 154 3.86 15.34 3.98
CA PHE A 154 2.53 15.82 4.36
C PHE A 154 2.54 16.50 5.74
N ILE A 155 1.48 17.27 6.03
CA ILE A 155 1.22 17.90 7.32
C ILE A 155 -0.20 17.51 7.73
N PRO A 156 -0.41 16.67 8.77
CA PRO A 156 -1.75 16.35 9.25
C PRO A 156 -2.43 17.59 9.82
N THR A 157 -3.67 17.84 9.46
CA THR A 157 -4.42 19.02 9.94
C THR A 157 -5.58 18.66 10.87
N GLN A 158 -6.04 17.42 10.83
CA GLN A 158 -7.17 16.95 11.62
C GLN A 158 -6.81 15.68 12.40
N VAL A 159 -7.43 15.56 13.58
CA VAL A 159 -7.34 14.33 14.38
C VAL A 159 -8.27 13.28 13.77
N GLY A 160 -7.75 12.07 13.56
CA GLY A 160 -8.53 10.97 13.00
C GLY A 160 -7.66 9.76 12.65
N ARG A 161 -8.31 8.75 12.09
CA ARG A 161 -7.65 7.62 11.45
C ARG A 161 -7.90 7.73 9.95
N TYR A 162 -6.85 7.68 9.18
CA TYR A 162 -6.95 7.87 7.74
C TYR A 162 -6.27 6.74 7.00
N LEU A 163 -6.84 6.36 5.87
CA LEU A 163 -6.21 5.52 4.88
C LEU A 163 -5.41 6.40 3.92
N VAL A 164 -4.17 6.04 3.73
CA VAL A 164 -3.20 6.70 2.84
C VAL A 164 -2.78 5.74 1.75
#